data_f4f8048cb6d56ce597359dc6390baefd
#
_entry.id   f4f8048cb6d56ce597359dc6390baefd
#
_cell.length_a   1.000
_cell.length_b   1.000
_cell.length_c   1.000
_cell.angle_alpha   90.00
_cell.angle_beta   90.00
_cell.angle_gamma   90.00
#
_symmetry.space_group_name_H-M   'P 1'
#
loop_
_entity.id
_entity.type
_entity.pdbx_description
1 polymer ?
#
loop_
_entity_poly.entity_id
_entity_poly.type
_entity_poly.pdbx_seq_one_letter_code
_entity_poly.pdbx_strand_id
1 'polypeptide(L)'
;AFLFILSFLALGVLLLCVKQFRDNYVLFLLSFLSCLSEILFPVWFYQGVEKMKYITLIRFTSIFFYTVTVFIFIKNESDYLLIPLLQSLGWLLSGVISFFMLIRVENISLFVPTIESIRRYFKESVPFFVSRVSVVINASMAKTICGIFFSMHEVAVFDLAQKIAMTALVPLQMLNQALFPHIAKTLDRKFVNKCFRLILLATGCIIVIVYILAPFAVFVLSDGKLPESVDILHVFSLFIFSGGITSFTGSPVLVSFGYSKPFNRSVVLSTFVLIVIYMVLYFTNSFSIINFALALGFAEFVIAIYRLYYCNRYKLIMLYGRV
;
A
#
# COMPACT_ATOMS: atom_id res chain seq x y z
N ALA A 1 18.77 6.73 8.22
CA ALA A 1 19.90 6.00 8.84
C ALA A 1 19.51 5.37 10.17
N PHE A 2 18.99 6.13 11.17
CA PHE A 2 18.66 5.61 12.50
C PHE A 2 17.66 4.44 12.47
N LEU A 3 16.54 4.59 11.76
CA LEU A 3 15.53 3.53 11.61
C LEU A 3 16.07 2.29 10.89
N PHE A 4 16.99 2.46 9.96
CA PHE A 4 17.63 1.34 9.28
C PHE A 4 18.47 0.51 10.25
N ILE A 5 19.27 1.16 11.11
CA ILE A 5 20.06 0.47 12.13
C ILE A 5 19.13 -0.29 13.09
N LEU A 6 18.05 0.35 13.53
CA LEU A 6 17.06 -0.29 14.41
C LEU A 6 16.39 -1.50 13.74
N SER A 7 16.03 -1.37 12.46
CA SER A 7 15.44 -2.48 11.68
C SER A 7 16.44 -3.61 11.46
N PHE A 8 17.71 -3.29 11.25
CA PHE A 8 18.77 -4.29 11.12
C PHE A 8 18.98 -5.07 12.42
N LEU A 9 18.99 -4.38 13.56
CA LEU A 9 19.05 -5.01 14.89
C LEU A 9 17.83 -5.90 15.13
N ALA A 10 16.63 -5.43 14.77
CA ALA A 10 15.41 -6.22 14.89
C ALA A 10 15.48 -7.49 14.01
N LEU A 11 15.96 -7.38 12.76
CA LEU A 11 16.21 -8.54 11.91
C LEU A 11 17.23 -9.50 12.57
N GLY A 12 18.32 -9.01 13.13
CA GLY A 12 19.30 -9.81 13.85
C GLY A 12 18.68 -10.61 15.00
N VAL A 13 17.81 -9.98 15.79
CA VAL A 13 17.06 -10.66 16.86
C VAL A 13 16.14 -11.76 16.29
N LEU A 14 15.43 -11.48 15.19
CA LEU A 14 14.56 -12.46 14.55
C LEU A 14 15.34 -13.67 14.02
N LEU A 15 16.52 -13.44 13.40
CA LEU A 15 17.40 -14.48 12.90
C LEU A 15 17.94 -15.37 14.04
N LEU A 16 18.12 -14.83 15.24
CA LEU A 16 18.56 -15.59 16.40
C LEU A 16 17.42 -16.37 17.08
N CYS A 17 16.23 -15.75 17.19
CA CYS A 17 15.12 -16.30 17.96
C CYS A 17 14.25 -17.30 17.18
N VAL A 18 14.15 -17.17 15.85
CA VAL A 18 13.25 -17.99 15.03
C VAL A 18 14.03 -18.91 14.14
N LYS A 19 13.88 -20.23 14.33
CA LYS A 19 14.62 -21.26 13.57
C LYS A 19 14.48 -21.13 12.06
N GLN A 20 13.25 -20.91 11.56
CA GLN A 20 12.98 -20.76 10.12
C GLN A 20 13.73 -19.59 9.48
N PHE A 21 13.88 -18.48 10.21
CA PHE A 21 14.67 -17.32 9.76
C PHE A 21 16.17 -17.61 9.79
N ARG A 22 16.64 -18.33 10.82
CA ARG A 22 18.04 -18.71 10.95
C ARG A 22 18.46 -19.69 9.86
N ASP A 23 17.64 -20.66 9.51
CA ASP A 23 17.96 -21.68 8.49
C ASP A 23 18.09 -21.02 7.08
N ASN A 24 17.44 -19.89 6.85
CA ASN A 24 17.48 -19.14 5.58
C ASN A 24 18.05 -17.71 5.73
N TYR A 25 19.01 -17.52 6.64
CA TYR A 25 19.53 -16.19 6.99
C TYR A 25 20.07 -15.40 5.79
N VAL A 26 20.70 -16.06 4.82
CA VAL A 26 21.24 -15.42 3.60
C VAL A 26 20.12 -14.75 2.82
N LEU A 27 18.98 -15.43 2.63
CA LEU A 27 17.84 -14.92 1.90
C LEU A 27 17.27 -13.65 2.56
N PHE A 28 17.16 -13.64 3.90
CA PHE A 28 16.64 -12.48 4.63
C PHE A 28 17.64 -11.32 4.64
N LEU A 29 18.94 -11.57 4.74
CA LEU A 29 19.97 -10.53 4.64
C LEU A 29 20.01 -9.90 3.25
N LEU A 30 19.93 -10.71 2.19
CA LEU A 30 19.88 -10.22 0.82
C LEU A 30 18.62 -9.39 0.56
N SER A 31 17.47 -9.84 1.06
CA SER A 31 16.22 -9.10 0.96
C SER A 31 16.26 -7.78 1.74
N PHE A 32 16.96 -7.74 2.88
CA PHE A 32 17.08 -6.55 3.71
C PHE A 32 17.88 -5.43 3.03
N LEU A 33 18.76 -5.75 2.07
CA LEU A 33 19.48 -4.74 1.28
C LEU A 33 18.51 -3.78 0.56
N SER A 34 17.29 -4.23 0.22
CA SER A 34 16.27 -3.38 -0.37
C SER A 34 15.84 -2.21 0.54
N CYS A 35 15.91 -2.38 1.87
CA CYS A 35 15.61 -1.32 2.83
C CYS A 35 16.58 -0.13 2.72
N LEU A 36 17.82 -0.36 2.27
CA LEU A 36 18.80 0.71 2.04
C LEU A 36 18.37 1.63 0.89
N SER A 37 17.70 1.07 -0.13
CA SER A 37 17.21 1.85 -1.26
C SER A 37 16.13 2.86 -0.85
N GLU A 38 15.28 2.54 0.12
CA GLU A 38 14.24 3.45 0.61
C GLU A 38 14.82 4.69 1.30
N ILE A 39 16.04 4.60 1.83
CA ILE A 39 16.77 5.75 2.39
C ILE A 39 17.34 6.63 1.28
N LEU A 40 17.87 6.00 0.22
CA LEU A 40 18.52 6.68 -0.89
C LEU A 40 17.53 7.27 -1.90
N PHE A 41 16.30 6.76 -1.95
CA PHE A 41 15.26 7.24 -2.86
C PHE A 41 14.18 8.05 -2.12
N PRO A 42 14.37 9.36 -1.92
CA PRO A 42 13.41 10.21 -1.21
C PRO A 42 12.20 10.57 -2.11
N VAL A 43 11.31 9.62 -2.32
CA VAL A 43 10.08 9.80 -3.14
C VAL A 43 9.28 11.02 -2.67
N TRP A 44 9.18 11.23 -1.35
CA TRP A 44 8.50 12.36 -0.75
C TRP A 44 9.04 13.72 -1.20
N PHE A 45 10.36 13.82 -1.45
CA PHE A 45 10.98 15.04 -1.96
C PHE A 45 10.53 15.34 -3.39
N TYR A 46 10.64 14.36 -4.31
CA TYR A 46 10.23 14.54 -5.71
C TYR A 46 8.73 14.79 -5.83
N GLN A 47 7.91 14.25 -4.94
CA GLN A 47 6.48 14.56 -4.84
C GLN A 47 6.26 16.01 -4.41
N GLY A 48 7.00 16.47 -3.40
CA GLY A 48 6.90 17.85 -2.88
C GLY A 48 7.28 18.93 -3.89
N VAL A 49 8.28 18.64 -4.76
CA VAL A 49 8.70 19.57 -5.84
C VAL A 49 7.95 19.33 -7.17
N GLU A 50 6.91 18.49 -7.16
CA GLU A 50 6.06 18.16 -8.33
C GLU A 50 6.83 17.51 -9.51
N LYS A 51 8.00 16.91 -9.24
CA LYS A 51 8.85 16.26 -10.25
C LYS A 51 8.56 14.77 -10.41
N MET A 52 7.28 14.43 -10.65
CA MET A 52 6.80 13.06 -10.75
C MET A 52 7.50 12.21 -11.84
N LYS A 53 7.95 12.87 -12.92
CA LYS A 53 8.66 12.20 -14.03
C LYS A 53 9.91 11.44 -13.54
N TYR A 54 10.65 12.00 -12.59
CA TYR A 54 11.84 11.35 -12.04
C TYR A 54 11.50 10.10 -11.25
N ILE A 55 10.42 10.14 -10.47
CA ILE A 55 9.96 8.95 -9.72
C ILE A 55 9.66 7.81 -10.69
N THR A 56 8.90 8.09 -11.74
CA THR A 56 8.52 7.09 -12.75
C THR A 56 9.74 6.54 -13.47
N LEU A 57 10.65 7.41 -13.94
CA LEU A 57 11.85 6.99 -14.68
C LEU A 57 12.75 6.11 -13.80
N ILE A 58 13.02 6.54 -12.57
CA ILE A 58 13.90 5.83 -11.64
C ILE A 58 13.29 4.47 -11.28
N ARG A 59 12.00 4.39 -10.99
CA ARG A 59 11.32 3.13 -10.71
C ARG A 59 11.29 2.20 -11.92
N PHE A 60 11.03 2.74 -13.11
CA PHE A 60 11.08 1.97 -14.35
C PHE A 60 12.45 1.35 -14.58
N THR A 61 13.53 2.13 -14.41
CA THR A 61 14.91 1.63 -14.52
C THR A 61 15.18 0.47 -13.57
N SER A 62 14.70 0.56 -12.32
CA SER A 62 14.85 -0.51 -11.33
C SER A 62 14.13 -1.79 -11.73
N ILE A 63 12.86 -1.66 -12.13
CA ILE A 63 12.05 -2.81 -12.53
C ILE A 63 12.61 -3.44 -13.81
N PHE A 64 13.00 -2.62 -14.78
CA PHE A 64 13.60 -3.09 -16.03
C PHE A 64 14.91 -3.85 -15.77
N PHE A 65 15.82 -3.28 -14.96
CA PHE A 65 17.05 -3.93 -14.56
C PHE A 65 16.78 -5.29 -13.90
N TYR A 66 15.89 -5.31 -12.89
CA TYR A 66 15.51 -6.54 -12.21
C TYR A 66 14.94 -7.59 -13.18
N THR A 67 14.01 -7.20 -14.02
CA THR A 67 13.39 -8.12 -14.98
C THR A 67 14.42 -8.72 -15.93
N VAL A 68 15.26 -7.89 -16.55
CA VAL A 68 16.30 -8.36 -17.47
C VAL A 68 17.29 -9.29 -16.78
N THR A 69 17.76 -8.92 -15.59
CA THR A 69 18.74 -9.74 -14.86
C THR A 69 18.15 -11.06 -14.38
N VAL A 70 16.88 -11.11 -13.98
CA VAL A 70 16.19 -12.36 -13.63
C VAL A 70 16.18 -13.32 -14.81
N PHE A 71 15.79 -12.88 -16.01
CA PHE A 71 15.78 -13.74 -17.20
C PHE A 71 17.16 -14.22 -17.64
N ILE A 72 18.21 -13.46 -17.37
CA ILE A 72 19.59 -13.84 -17.75
C ILE A 72 20.19 -14.83 -16.75
N PHE A 73 20.03 -14.56 -15.44
CA PHE A 73 20.78 -15.26 -14.40
C PHE A 73 20.03 -16.41 -13.73
N ILE A 74 18.69 -16.39 -13.73
CA ILE A 74 17.90 -17.43 -13.07
C ILE A 74 17.47 -18.47 -14.11
N LYS A 75 18.08 -19.67 -14.04
CA LYS A 75 17.81 -20.77 -14.95
C LYS A 75 17.39 -22.04 -14.23
N ASN A 76 17.79 -22.20 -12.98
CA ASN A 76 17.54 -23.41 -12.18
C ASN A 76 16.87 -23.05 -10.84
N GLU A 77 16.23 -24.02 -10.23
CA GLU A 77 15.62 -23.84 -8.89
C GLU A 77 16.66 -23.51 -7.81
N SER A 78 17.92 -23.95 -7.97
CA SER A 78 19.02 -23.61 -7.06
C SER A 78 19.36 -22.12 -7.02
N ASP A 79 18.96 -21.35 -8.04
CA ASP A 79 19.30 -19.94 -8.18
C ASP A 79 18.35 -19.01 -7.38
N TYR A 80 17.46 -19.57 -6.54
CA TYR A 80 16.45 -18.82 -5.80
C TYR A 80 17.02 -17.70 -4.92
N LEU A 81 18.26 -17.84 -4.44
CA LEU A 81 18.96 -16.81 -3.65
C LEU A 81 19.33 -15.56 -4.48
N LEU A 82 19.47 -15.73 -5.81
CA LEU A 82 19.74 -14.59 -6.70
C LEU A 82 18.53 -13.68 -6.85
N ILE A 83 17.30 -14.18 -6.65
CA ILE A 83 16.07 -13.38 -6.77
C ILE A 83 16.09 -12.16 -5.84
N PRO A 84 16.21 -12.31 -4.50
CA PRO A 84 16.25 -11.17 -3.59
C PRO A 84 17.53 -10.31 -3.78
N LEU A 85 18.65 -10.92 -4.20
CA LEU A 85 19.86 -10.18 -4.49
C LEU A 85 19.68 -9.24 -5.70
N LEU A 86 19.22 -9.77 -6.84
CA LEU A 86 18.99 -8.98 -8.06
C LEU A 86 17.93 -7.91 -7.85
N GLN A 87 16.86 -8.23 -7.13
CA GLN A 87 15.84 -7.29 -6.74
C GLN A 87 16.43 -6.14 -5.91
N SER A 88 17.18 -6.46 -4.88
CA SER A 88 17.82 -5.46 -4.02
C SER A 88 18.84 -4.60 -4.76
N LEU A 89 19.61 -5.19 -5.67
CA LEU A 89 20.55 -4.45 -6.54
C LEU A 89 19.82 -3.48 -7.47
N GLY A 90 18.69 -3.91 -8.07
CA GLY A 90 17.85 -3.02 -8.89
C GLY A 90 17.30 -1.84 -8.10
N TRP A 91 16.84 -2.08 -6.88
CA TRP A 91 16.36 -1.02 -5.99
C TRP A 91 17.50 -0.09 -5.53
N LEU A 92 18.67 -0.64 -5.18
CA LEU A 92 19.86 0.15 -4.82
C LEU A 92 20.32 1.03 -5.97
N LEU A 93 20.34 0.52 -7.20
CA LEU A 93 20.67 1.31 -8.39
C LEU A 93 19.75 2.52 -8.50
N SER A 94 18.45 2.34 -8.34
CA SER A 94 17.48 3.44 -8.31
C SER A 94 17.77 4.43 -7.18
N GLY A 95 18.06 3.91 -5.99
CA GLY A 95 18.41 4.74 -4.83
C GLY A 95 19.62 5.62 -5.09
N VAL A 96 20.70 5.04 -5.63
CA VAL A 96 21.93 5.76 -5.96
C VAL A 96 21.69 6.83 -7.03
N ILE A 97 20.98 6.48 -8.11
CA ILE A 97 20.62 7.45 -9.16
C ILE A 97 19.81 8.60 -8.57
N SER A 98 18.80 8.29 -7.77
CA SER A 98 17.94 9.29 -7.13
C SER A 98 18.74 10.21 -6.20
N PHE A 99 19.60 9.63 -5.38
CA PHE A 99 20.44 10.38 -4.43
C PHE A 99 21.44 11.29 -5.14
N PHE A 100 22.05 10.81 -6.21
CA PHE A 100 22.92 11.62 -7.05
C PHE A 100 22.18 12.80 -7.68
N MET A 101 20.97 12.56 -8.22
CA MET A 101 20.12 13.61 -8.76
C MET A 101 19.73 14.64 -7.69
N LEU A 102 19.44 14.20 -6.48
CA LEU A 102 19.09 15.08 -5.35
C LEU A 102 20.22 16.08 -5.06
N ILE A 103 21.47 15.62 -5.04
CA ILE A 103 22.63 16.45 -4.71
C ILE A 103 23.04 17.34 -5.90
N ARG A 104 23.10 16.76 -7.12
CA ARG A 104 23.67 17.43 -8.28
C ARG A 104 22.66 18.27 -9.07
N VAL A 105 21.41 17.81 -9.19
CA VAL A 105 20.39 18.48 -9.99
C VAL A 105 19.56 19.44 -9.13
N GLU A 106 19.24 19.01 -7.90
CA GLU A 106 18.42 19.82 -6.99
C GLU A 106 19.26 20.69 -6.04
N ASN A 107 20.59 20.56 -6.06
CA ASN A 107 21.55 21.34 -5.25
C ASN A 107 21.25 21.33 -3.75
N ILE A 108 20.79 20.19 -3.22
CA ILE A 108 20.46 20.05 -1.79
C ILE A 108 21.75 19.77 -1.01
N SER A 109 22.01 20.63 -0.01
CA SER A 109 23.08 20.41 0.93
C SER A 109 22.68 19.42 2.02
N LEU A 110 23.54 18.44 2.29
CA LEU A 110 23.35 17.51 3.38
C LEU A 110 23.88 18.14 4.68
N PHE A 111 23.09 18.07 5.74
CA PHE A 111 23.51 18.48 7.08
C PHE A 111 23.25 17.38 8.10
N VAL A 112 24.03 17.37 9.17
CA VAL A 112 23.80 16.45 10.28
C VAL A 112 22.73 17.06 11.19
N PRO A 113 21.58 16.40 11.34
CA PRO A 113 20.51 16.92 12.15
C PRO A 113 20.86 16.89 13.64
N THR A 114 20.38 17.87 14.42
CA THR A 114 20.49 17.88 15.88
C THR A 114 19.58 16.79 16.49
N ILE A 115 19.97 16.31 17.68
CA ILE A 115 19.18 15.28 18.40
C ILE A 115 17.75 15.78 18.67
N GLU A 116 17.60 17.07 18.95
CA GLU A 116 16.28 17.69 19.17
C GLU A 116 15.40 17.62 17.91
N SER A 117 15.98 17.93 16.74
CA SER A 117 15.29 17.80 15.46
C SER A 117 14.87 16.35 15.19
N ILE A 118 15.77 15.39 15.46
CA ILE A 118 15.45 13.95 15.30
C ILE A 118 14.29 13.56 16.20
N ARG A 119 14.31 13.96 17.48
CA ARG A 119 13.25 13.65 18.44
C ARG A 119 11.90 14.25 18.03
N ARG A 120 11.90 15.48 17.54
CA ARG A 120 10.71 16.17 17.05
C ARG A 120 10.10 15.45 15.88
N TYR A 121 10.88 15.20 14.81
CA TYR A 121 10.39 14.50 13.61
C TYR A 121 9.98 13.06 13.89
N PHE A 122 10.67 12.37 14.79
CA PHE A 122 10.27 11.03 15.23
C PHE A 122 8.87 11.06 15.87
N LYS A 123 8.63 11.99 16.82
CA LYS A 123 7.33 12.12 17.47
C LYS A 123 6.20 12.47 16.50
N GLU A 124 6.48 13.32 15.51
CA GLU A 124 5.52 13.67 14.45
C GLU A 124 5.24 12.50 13.50
N SER A 125 6.21 11.60 13.30
CA SER A 125 6.09 10.45 12.40
C SER A 125 5.38 9.24 13.04
N VAL A 126 5.41 9.10 14.37
CA VAL A 126 4.82 7.95 15.09
C VAL A 126 3.34 7.68 14.69
N PRO A 127 2.44 8.67 14.63
CA PRO A 127 1.05 8.41 14.25
C PRO A 127 0.91 7.83 12.83
N PHE A 128 1.74 8.28 11.89
CA PHE A 128 1.77 7.75 10.51
C PHE A 128 2.35 6.34 10.48
N PHE A 129 3.39 6.08 11.26
CA PHE A 129 3.97 4.74 11.41
C PHE A 129 2.95 3.75 11.95
N VAL A 130 2.24 4.09 13.04
CA VAL A 130 1.17 3.23 13.60
C VAL A 130 0.09 2.95 12.56
N SER A 131 -0.34 3.97 11.81
CA SER A 131 -1.31 3.78 10.73
C SER A 131 -0.78 2.84 9.64
N ARG A 132 0.48 2.98 9.25
CA ARG A 132 1.10 2.12 8.23
C ARG A 132 1.23 0.68 8.69
N VAL A 133 1.66 0.48 9.93
CA VAL A 133 1.70 -0.85 10.56
C VAL A 133 0.30 -1.47 10.60
N SER A 134 -0.74 -0.71 10.93
CA SER A 134 -2.13 -1.17 10.90
C SER A 134 -2.55 -1.66 9.51
N VAL A 135 -2.19 -0.95 8.44
CA VAL A 135 -2.48 -1.38 7.05
C VAL A 135 -1.79 -2.71 6.74
N VAL A 136 -0.51 -2.85 7.12
CA VAL A 136 0.25 -4.10 6.89
C VAL A 136 -0.34 -5.25 7.70
N ILE A 137 -0.71 -5.00 8.96
CA ILE A 137 -1.37 -6.00 9.81
C ILE A 137 -2.68 -6.45 9.17
N ASN A 138 -3.54 -5.53 8.72
CA ASN A 138 -4.81 -5.87 8.08
C ASN A 138 -4.62 -6.79 6.87
N ALA A 139 -3.68 -6.46 5.99
CA ALA A 139 -3.41 -7.26 4.79
C ALA A 139 -2.82 -8.64 5.11
N SER A 140 -1.88 -8.70 6.06
CA SER A 140 -1.19 -9.95 6.45
C SER A 140 -2.08 -10.84 7.31
N MET A 141 -2.85 -10.24 8.23
CA MET A 141 -3.73 -10.98 9.15
C MET A 141 -4.81 -11.75 8.40
N ALA A 142 -5.41 -11.13 7.37
CA ALA A 142 -6.40 -11.80 6.54
C ALA A 142 -5.82 -13.09 5.92
N LYS A 143 -4.63 -12.99 5.28
CA LYS A 143 -3.97 -14.14 4.67
C LYS A 143 -3.55 -15.20 5.69
N THR A 144 -3.03 -14.78 6.84
CA THR A 144 -2.61 -15.72 7.91
C THR A 144 -3.80 -16.47 8.46
N ILE A 145 -4.91 -15.78 8.74
CA ILE A 145 -6.13 -16.42 9.24
C ILE A 145 -6.71 -17.35 8.18
N CYS A 146 -6.76 -16.92 6.91
CA CYS A 146 -7.17 -17.81 5.82
C CYS A 146 -6.30 -19.08 5.78
N GLY A 147 -4.98 -18.96 5.90
CA GLY A 147 -4.07 -20.10 5.89
C GLY A 147 -4.21 -21.06 7.09
N ILE A 148 -4.78 -20.61 8.22
CA ILE A 148 -5.02 -21.44 9.40
C ILE A 148 -6.36 -22.18 9.28
N PHE A 149 -7.41 -21.54 8.78
CA PHE A 149 -8.78 -22.06 8.83
C PHE A 149 -9.29 -22.65 7.52
N PHE A 150 -8.64 -22.34 6.38
CA PHE A 150 -9.07 -22.78 5.06
C PHE A 150 -8.02 -23.67 4.38
N SER A 151 -8.46 -24.43 3.38
CA SER A 151 -7.58 -25.23 2.54
C SER A 151 -6.66 -24.34 1.68
N MET A 152 -5.54 -24.89 1.22
CA MET A 152 -4.61 -24.17 0.32
C MET A 152 -5.27 -23.69 -0.98
N HIS A 153 -6.25 -24.47 -1.48
CA HIS A 153 -7.04 -24.09 -2.65
C HIS A 153 -7.87 -22.84 -2.36
N GLU A 154 -8.57 -22.80 -1.25
CA GLU A 154 -9.38 -21.66 -0.81
C GLU A 154 -8.55 -20.41 -0.57
N VAL A 155 -7.36 -20.58 0.03
CA VAL A 155 -6.41 -19.46 0.19
C VAL A 155 -5.97 -18.90 -1.16
N ALA A 156 -5.72 -19.78 -2.14
CA ALA A 156 -5.34 -19.36 -3.50
C ALA A 156 -6.48 -18.61 -4.20
N VAL A 157 -7.73 -19.08 -4.06
CA VAL A 157 -8.95 -18.42 -4.56
C VAL A 157 -9.07 -17.01 -3.99
N PHE A 158 -8.92 -16.86 -2.67
CA PHE A 158 -9.00 -15.57 -2.00
C PHE A 158 -7.85 -14.62 -2.41
N ASP A 159 -6.61 -15.11 -2.43
CA ASP A 159 -5.43 -14.31 -2.77
C ASP A 159 -5.49 -13.80 -4.21
N LEU A 160 -5.96 -14.62 -5.15
CA LEU A 160 -6.16 -14.22 -6.54
C LEU A 160 -7.20 -13.10 -6.65
N ALA A 161 -8.38 -13.28 -6.06
CA ALA A 161 -9.43 -12.26 -6.06
C ALA A 161 -8.96 -10.95 -5.41
N GLN A 162 -8.28 -11.03 -4.27
CA GLN A 162 -7.71 -9.86 -3.59
C GLN A 162 -6.67 -9.14 -4.44
N LYS A 163 -5.77 -9.86 -5.11
CA LYS A 163 -4.76 -9.28 -6.02
C LYS A 163 -5.40 -8.52 -7.18
N ILE A 164 -6.43 -9.10 -7.80
CA ILE A 164 -7.15 -8.43 -8.89
C ILE A 164 -7.83 -7.17 -8.36
N ALA A 165 -8.53 -7.23 -7.23
CA ALA A 165 -9.19 -6.08 -6.62
C ALA A 165 -8.21 -4.96 -6.26
N MET A 166 -7.06 -5.29 -5.68
CA MET A 166 -6.01 -4.31 -5.36
C MET A 166 -5.39 -3.71 -6.63
N THR A 167 -5.18 -4.51 -7.67
CA THR A 167 -4.65 -4.03 -8.96
C THR A 167 -5.63 -3.07 -9.63
N ALA A 168 -6.93 -3.32 -9.53
CA ALA A 168 -7.96 -2.42 -10.05
C ALA A 168 -7.94 -1.03 -9.40
N LEU A 169 -7.45 -0.89 -8.16
CA LEU A 169 -7.30 0.39 -7.48
C LEU A 169 -6.02 1.15 -7.84
N VAL A 170 -5.04 0.51 -8.49
CA VAL A 170 -3.75 1.14 -8.81
C VAL A 170 -3.89 2.43 -9.64
N PRO A 171 -4.73 2.49 -10.70
CA PRO A 171 -4.91 3.74 -11.46
C PRO A 171 -5.41 4.90 -10.59
N LEU A 172 -6.35 4.64 -9.67
CA LEU A 172 -6.83 5.67 -8.73
C LEU A 172 -5.75 6.12 -7.75
N GLN A 173 -4.92 5.19 -7.28
CA GLN A 173 -3.79 5.52 -6.40
C GLN A 173 -2.75 6.39 -7.11
N MET A 174 -2.44 6.09 -8.38
CA MET A 174 -1.53 6.91 -9.19
C MET A 174 -2.09 8.32 -9.43
N LEU A 175 -3.39 8.41 -9.75
CA LEU A 175 -4.07 9.69 -9.90
C LEU A 175 -4.03 10.50 -8.60
N ASN A 176 -4.29 9.87 -7.47
CA ASN A 176 -4.24 10.51 -6.16
C ASN A 176 -2.84 11.00 -5.79
N GLN A 177 -1.80 10.24 -6.13
CA GLN A 177 -0.40 10.66 -5.95
C GLN A 177 -0.07 11.91 -6.79
N ALA A 178 -0.59 11.98 -8.02
CA ALA A 178 -0.39 13.14 -8.89
C ALA A 178 -1.18 14.38 -8.42
N LEU A 179 -2.39 14.20 -7.87
CA LEU A 179 -3.22 15.28 -7.37
C LEU A 179 -2.75 15.83 -6.02
N PHE A 180 -2.11 15.01 -5.20
CA PHE A 180 -1.73 15.35 -3.83
C PHE A 180 -0.90 16.63 -3.72
N PRO A 181 0.22 16.84 -4.48
CA PRO A 181 1.02 18.06 -4.37
C PRO A 181 0.25 19.32 -4.77
N HIS A 182 -0.56 19.22 -5.83
CA HIS A 182 -1.36 20.36 -6.28
C HIS A 182 -2.40 20.77 -5.25
N ILE A 183 -3.12 19.80 -4.67
CA ILE A 183 -4.09 20.05 -3.59
C ILE A 183 -3.41 20.64 -2.36
N ALA A 184 -2.25 20.10 -1.96
CA ALA A 184 -1.50 20.58 -0.79
C ALA A 184 -1.00 22.02 -0.96
N LYS A 185 -0.69 22.43 -2.18
CA LYS A 185 -0.22 23.79 -2.51
C LYS A 185 -1.35 24.79 -2.62
N THR A 186 -2.45 24.43 -3.28
CA THR A 186 -3.55 25.36 -3.59
C THR A 186 -4.61 25.43 -2.52
N LEU A 187 -4.84 24.33 -1.80
CA LEU A 187 -5.92 24.14 -0.81
C LEU A 187 -7.31 24.54 -1.35
N ASP A 188 -7.49 24.43 -2.68
CA ASP A 188 -8.73 24.82 -3.37
C ASP A 188 -9.83 23.75 -3.17
N ARG A 189 -10.83 24.10 -2.38
CA ARG A 189 -11.99 23.23 -2.09
C ARG A 189 -12.86 22.99 -3.32
N LYS A 190 -12.94 23.93 -4.27
CA LYS A 190 -13.73 23.75 -5.50
C LYS A 190 -13.07 22.70 -6.38
N PHE A 191 -11.75 22.78 -6.51
CA PHE A 191 -10.95 21.77 -7.21
C PHE A 191 -11.07 20.39 -6.56
N VAL A 192 -10.95 20.31 -5.23
CA VAL A 192 -11.14 19.05 -4.47
C VAL A 192 -12.50 18.42 -4.72
N ASN A 193 -13.58 19.22 -4.72
CA ASN A 193 -14.93 18.71 -5.01
C ASN A 193 -15.08 18.19 -6.44
N LYS A 194 -14.46 18.86 -7.42
CA LYS A 194 -14.43 18.39 -8.81
C LYS A 194 -13.69 17.05 -8.92
N CYS A 195 -12.52 16.96 -8.33
CA CYS A 195 -11.71 15.74 -8.31
C CYS A 195 -12.45 14.60 -7.59
N PHE A 196 -13.13 14.87 -6.47
CA PHE A 196 -13.91 13.86 -5.76
C PHE A 196 -15.00 13.24 -6.62
N ARG A 197 -15.76 14.06 -7.37
CA ARG A 197 -16.79 13.58 -8.32
C ARG A 197 -16.16 12.70 -9.41
N LEU A 198 -15.03 13.13 -9.97
CA LEU A 198 -14.33 12.36 -10.99
C LEU A 198 -13.84 11.01 -10.45
N ILE A 199 -13.32 10.99 -9.22
CA ILE A 199 -12.88 9.75 -8.58
C ILE A 199 -14.05 8.82 -8.29
N LEU A 200 -15.20 9.34 -7.86
CA LEU A 200 -16.40 8.52 -7.69
C LEU A 200 -16.85 7.89 -9.02
N LEU A 201 -16.88 8.68 -10.10
CA LEU A 201 -17.22 8.16 -11.43
C LEU A 201 -16.20 7.12 -11.90
N ALA A 202 -14.90 7.42 -11.78
CA ALA A 202 -13.84 6.48 -12.15
C ALA A 202 -13.90 5.18 -11.33
N THR A 203 -14.20 5.27 -10.03
CA THR A 203 -14.39 4.09 -9.18
C THR A 203 -15.59 3.27 -9.64
N GLY A 204 -16.70 3.90 -9.97
CA GLY A 204 -17.88 3.23 -10.54
C GLY A 204 -17.55 2.52 -11.85
N CYS A 205 -16.85 3.19 -12.76
CA CYS A 205 -16.39 2.59 -14.02
C CYS A 205 -15.47 1.38 -13.77
N ILE A 206 -14.52 1.49 -12.83
CA ILE A 206 -13.63 0.38 -12.47
C ILE A 206 -14.43 -0.82 -11.96
N ILE A 207 -15.43 -0.60 -11.10
CA ILE A 207 -16.28 -1.69 -10.59
C ILE A 207 -17.00 -2.39 -11.75
N VAL A 208 -17.59 -1.63 -12.66
CA VAL A 208 -18.27 -2.20 -13.84
C VAL A 208 -17.29 -3.00 -14.70
N ILE A 209 -16.11 -2.47 -14.96
CA ILE A 209 -15.05 -3.15 -15.72
C ILE A 209 -14.62 -4.44 -15.01
N VAL A 210 -14.37 -4.38 -13.71
CA VAL A 210 -14.00 -5.55 -12.91
C VAL A 210 -15.10 -6.59 -12.94
N TYR A 211 -16.37 -6.19 -12.81
CA TYR A 211 -17.51 -7.10 -12.83
C TYR A 211 -17.64 -7.84 -14.15
N ILE A 212 -17.51 -7.12 -15.27
CA ILE A 212 -17.62 -7.71 -16.64
C ILE A 212 -16.39 -8.57 -16.96
N LEU A 213 -15.18 -8.10 -16.62
CA LEU A 213 -13.94 -8.78 -16.97
C LEU A 213 -13.47 -9.81 -15.95
N ALA A 214 -14.17 -9.98 -14.82
CA ALA A 214 -13.79 -10.91 -13.75
C ALA A 214 -13.56 -12.34 -14.26
N PRO A 215 -14.48 -12.97 -15.05
CA PRO A 215 -14.26 -14.33 -15.54
C PRO A 215 -13.01 -14.45 -16.42
N PHE A 216 -12.79 -13.46 -17.30
CA PHE A 216 -11.62 -13.45 -18.19
C PHE A 216 -10.32 -13.24 -17.40
N ALA A 217 -10.28 -12.29 -16.49
CA ALA A 217 -9.10 -12.01 -15.67
C ALA A 217 -8.71 -13.20 -14.78
N VAL A 218 -9.70 -13.82 -14.14
CA VAL A 218 -9.50 -15.03 -13.32
C VAL A 218 -9.02 -16.19 -14.17
N PHE A 219 -9.61 -16.42 -15.35
CA PHE A 219 -9.20 -17.49 -16.27
C PHE A 219 -7.74 -17.33 -16.68
N VAL A 220 -7.34 -16.14 -17.13
CA VAL A 220 -5.96 -15.86 -17.60
C VAL A 220 -4.94 -15.98 -16.48
N LEU A 221 -5.26 -15.48 -15.27
CA LEU A 221 -4.30 -15.46 -14.16
C LEU A 221 -4.19 -16.79 -13.40
N SER A 222 -5.22 -17.65 -13.46
CA SER A 222 -5.23 -18.96 -12.82
C SER A 222 -5.10 -20.13 -13.78
N ASP A 223 -4.95 -19.87 -15.07
CA ASP A 223 -4.99 -20.90 -16.10
C ASP A 223 -6.26 -21.76 -16.02
N GLY A 224 -7.38 -21.11 -15.68
CA GLY A 224 -8.68 -21.75 -15.52
C GLY A 224 -8.85 -22.61 -14.26
N LYS A 225 -7.88 -22.62 -13.34
CA LYS A 225 -7.86 -23.54 -12.18
C LYS A 225 -8.64 -23.03 -10.95
N LEU A 226 -8.99 -21.74 -10.90
CA LEU A 226 -9.61 -21.09 -9.73
C LEU A 226 -10.88 -20.31 -10.13
N PRO A 227 -11.91 -20.94 -10.76
CA PRO A 227 -13.10 -20.22 -11.22
C PRO A 227 -13.89 -19.58 -10.08
N GLU A 228 -13.85 -20.12 -8.87
CA GLU A 228 -14.54 -19.61 -7.69
C GLU A 228 -14.04 -18.23 -7.26
N SER A 229 -12.85 -17.82 -7.72
CA SER A 229 -12.32 -16.47 -7.48
C SER A 229 -13.18 -15.37 -8.09
N VAL A 230 -14.04 -15.67 -9.07
CA VAL A 230 -14.94 -14.71 -9.70
C VAL A 230 -15.97 -14.20 -8.67
N ASP A 231 -16.60 -15.11 -7.93
CA ASP A 231 -17.61 -14.75 -6.93
C ASP A 231 -17.00 -13.93 -5.80
N ILE A 232 -15.80 -14.32 -5.34
CA ILE A 232 -15.07 -13.59 -4.33
C ILE A 232 -14.68 -12.19 -4.84
N LEU A 233 -14.28 -12.08 -6.11
CA LEU A 233 -13.95 -10.79 -6.72
C LEU A 233 -15.16 -9.87 -6.82
N HIS A 234 -16.35 -10.41 -7.10
CA HIS A 234 -17.59 -9.64 -7.06
C HIS A 234 -17.89 -9.09 -5.65
N VAL A 235 -17.64 -9.88 -4.61
CA VAL A 235 -17.75 -9.43 -3.22
C VAL A 235 -16.74 -8.31 -2.91
N PHE A 236 -15.54 -8.37 -3.47
CA PHE A 236 -14.55 -7.30 -3.33
C PHE A 236 -14.97 -5.96 -4.00
N SER A 237 -16.10 -5.89 -4.72
CA SER A 237 -16.63 -4.61 -5.24
C SER A 237 -16.85 -3.60 -4.13
N LEU A 238 -17.28 -4.03 -2.93
CA LEU A 238 -17.40 -3.16 -1.75
C LEU A 238 -16.05 -2.59 -1.33
N PHE A 239 -14.99 -3.42 -1.35
CA PHE A 239 -13.63 -3.00 -1.05
C PHE A 239 -13.12 -2.00 -2.10
N ILE A 240 -13.36 -2.25 -3.39
CA ILE A 240 -12.95 -1.35 -4.49
C ILE A 240 -13.67 -0.01 -4.37
N PHE A 241 -14.99 -0.01 -4.12
CA PHE A 241 -15.76 1.21 -3.94
C PHE A 241 -15.25 2.06 -2.78
N SER A 242 -15.09 1.41 -1.63
CA SER A 242 -14.62 2.06 -0.42
C SER A 242 -13.17 2.54 -0.57
N GLY A 243 -12.29 1.71 -1.18
CA GLY A 243 -10.89 2.02 -1.46
C GLY A 243 -10.71 3.23 -2.38
N GLY A 244 -11.58 3.38 -3.39
CA GLY A 244 -11.60 4.57 -4.24
C GLY A 244 -11.85 5.85 -3.44
N ILE A 245 -12.84 5.83 -2.54
CA ILE A 245 -13.16 6.96 -1.66
C ILE A 245 -12.04 7.23 -0.66
N THR A 246 -11.55 6.19 0.02
CA THR A 246 -10.56 6.32 1.09
C THR A 246 -9.20 6.77 0.56
N SER A 247 -8.81 6.34 -0.63
CA SER A 247 -7.55 6.73 -1.25
C SER A 247 -7.49 8.25 -1.52
N PHE A 248 -8.60 8.87 -1.94
CA PHE A 248 -8.67 10.30 -2.19
C PHE A 248 -8.88 11.12 -0.91
N THR A 249 -9.85 10.74 -0.08
CA THR A 249 -10.17 11.46 1.16
C THR A 249 -9.04 11.41 2.19
N GLY A 250 -8.14 10.45 2.07
CA GLY A 250 -6.98 10.27 2.95
C GLY A 250 -5.91 11.35 2.78
N SER A 251 -4.78 10.95 2.18
CA SER A 251 -3.63 11.85 2.01
C SER A 251 -3.94 13.08 1.15
N PRO A 252 -4.58 12.95 -0.03
CA PRO A 252 -4.85 14.11 -0.88
C PRO A 252 -5.73 15.17 -0.23
N VAL A 253 -6.70 14.79 0.60
CA VAL A 253 -7.60 15.75 1.23
C VAL A 253 -7.26 15.99 2.69
N LEU A 254 -7.46 15.01 3.58
CA LEU A 254 -7.31 15.24 5.02
C LEU A 254 -5.89 15.66 5.41
N VAL A 255 -4.86 15.00 4.87
CA VAL A 255 -3.47 15.32 5.24
C VAL A 255 -3.04 16.66 4.63
N SER A 256 -3.38 16.95 3.37
CA SER A 256 -3.07 18.23 2.71
C SER A 256 -3.64 19.44 3.46
N PHE A 257 -4.84 19.32 3.99
CA PHE A 257 -5.47 20.37 4.78
C PHE A 257 -5.07 20.38 6.27
N GLY A 258 -4.06 19.59 6.67
CA GLY A 258 -3.52 19.55 8.04
C GLY A 258 -4.28 18.64 9.02
N TYR A 259 -5.28 17.90 8.56
CA TYR A 259 -6.09 17.01 9.41
C TYR A 259 -5.54 15.57 9.44
N SER A 260 -4.25 15.40 9.78
CA SER A 260 -3.62 14.08 9.85
C SER A 260 -4.16 13.19 10.98
N LYS A 261 -4.67 13.77 12.07
CA LYS A 261 -5.23 13.01 13.19
C LYS A 261 -6.45 12.16 12.79
N PRO A 262 -7.51 12.70 12.14
CA PRO A 262 -8.61 11.89 11.61
C PRO A 262 -8.16 10.82 10.61
N PHE A 263 -7.21 11.16 9.73
CA PHE A 263 -6.62 10.21 8.79
C PHE A 263 -6.02 8.99 9.51
N ASN A 264 -5.10 9.21 10.46
CA ASN A 264 -4.44 8.13 11.17
C ASN A 264 -5.43 7.31 12.04
N ARG A 265 -6.35 7.99 12.74
CA ARG A 265 -7.38 7.32 13.56
C ARG A 265 -8.29 6.42 12.74
N SER A 266 -8.65 6.82 11.51
CA SER A 266 -9.51 6.01 10.65
C SER A 266 -8.91 4.63 10.35
N VAL A 267 -7.60 4.57 10.12
CA VAL A 267 -6.89 3.31 9.81
C VAL A 267 -6.83 2.40 11.03
N VAL A 268 -6.50 2.97 12.20
CA VAL A 268 -6.47 2.19 13.46
C VAL A 268 -7.87 1.67 13.81
N LEU A 269 -8.90 2.50 13.62
CA LEU A 269 -10.29 2.10 13.83
C LEU A 269 -10.68 0.91 12.93
N SER A 270 -10.30 0.94 11.67
CA SER A 270 -10.55 -0.14 10.72
C SER A 270 -9.91 -1.46 11.17
N THR A 271 -8.66 -1.40 11.66
CA THR A 271 -7.99 -2.61 12.20
C THR A 271 -8.77 -3.18 13.38
N PHE A 272 -9.22 -2.32 14.29
CA PHE A 272 -10.02 -2.75 15.43
C PHE A 272 -11.35 -3.37 14.98
N VAL A 273 -12.06 -2.74 14.03
CA VAL A 273 -13.31 -3.26 13.46
C VAL A 273 -13.08 -4.62 12.80
N LEU A 274 -12.01 -4.77 12.03
CA LEU A 274 -11.67 -6.02 11.36
C LEU A 274 -11.41 -7.15 12.37
N ILE A 275 -10.67 -6.87 13.44
CA ILE A 275 -10.44 -7.84 14.53
C ILE A 275 -11.76 -8.27 15.16
N VAL A 276 -12.65 -7.32 15.47
CA VAL A 276 -13.96 -7.60 16.05
C VAL A 276 -14.80 -8.48 15.12
N ILE A 277 -14.83 -8.17 13.81
CA ILE A 277 -15.56 -8.98 12.83
C ILE A 277 -15.00 -10.40 12.79
N TYR A 278 -13.67 -10.58 12.76
CA TYR A 278 -13.08 -11.92 12.77
C TYR A 278 -13.38 -12.71 14.05
N MET A 279 -13.41 -12.03 15.20
CA MET A 279 -13.86 -12.66 16.44
C MET A 279 -15.32 -13.11 16.37
N VAL A 280 -16.21 -12.26 15.85
CA VAL A 280 -17.63 -12.61 15.67
C VAL A 280 -17.78 -13.81 14.73
N LEU A 281 -17.10 -13.81 13.58
CA LEU A 281 -17.10 -14.94 12.65
C LEU A 281 -16.61 -16.24 13.30
N TYR A 282 -15.62 -16.12 14.18
CA TYR A 282 -15.11 -17.28 14.95
C TYR A 282 -16.18 -17.84 15.89
N PHE A 283 -16.77 -17.01 16.72
CA PHE A 283 -17.76 -17.45 17.71
C PHE A 283 -19.10 -17.91 17.10
N THR A 284 -19.44 -17.39 15.92
CA THR A 284 -20.65 -17.81 15.20
C THR A 284 -20.45 -19.02 14.27
N ASN A 285 -19.23 -19.58 14.23
CA ASN A 285 -18.86 -20.64 13.30
C ASN A 285 -19.20 -20.31 11.81
N SER A 286 -19.18 -19.02 11.47
CA SER A 286 -19.53 -18.53 10.14
C SER A 286 -18.29 -18.24 9.29
N PHE A 287 -17.22 -19.04 9.47
CA PHE A 287 -16.02 -18.92 8.67
C PHE A 287 -16.29 -19.37 7.24
N SER A 288 -16.29 -18.42 6.31
CA SER A 288 -16.28 -18.69 4.87
C SER A 288 -15.40 -17.63 4.18
N ILE A 289 -14.85 -17.96 3.03
CA ILE A 289 -14.02 -17.05 2.24
C ILE A 289 -14.79 -15.79 1.87
N ILE A 290 -16.09 -15.94 1.56
CA ILE A 290 -17.01 -14.84 1.24
C ILE A 290 -17.10 -13.88 2.43
N ASN A 291 -17.30 -14.40 3.64
CA ASN A 291 -17.39 -13.59 4.86
C ASN A 291 -16.08 -12.87 5.17
N PHE A 292 -14.94 -13.48 4.83
CA PHE A 292 -13.63 -12.83 4.94
C PHE A 292 -13.46 -11.67 3.94
N ALA A 293 -13.87 -11.85 2.69
CA ALA A 293 -13.87 -10.79 1.69
C ALA A 293 -14.81 -9.64 2.09
N LEU A 294 -16.01 -9.97 2.59
CA LEU A 294 -16.96 -8.99 3.12
C LEU A 294 -16.40 -8.23 4.32
N ALA A 295 -15.70 -8.90 5.24
CA ALA A 295 -15.08 -8.27 6.41
C ALA A 295 -14.06 -7.20 6.00
N LEU A 296 -13.20 -7.49 5.02
CA LEU A 296 -12.24 -6.53 4.48
C LEU A 296 -12.93 -5.35 3.80
N GLY A 297 -13.95 -5.63 2.97
CA GLY A 297 -14.76 -4.60 2.31
C GLY A 297 -15.47 -3.71 3.32
N PHE A 298 -16.05 -4.31 4.37
CA PHE A 298 -16.73 -3.57 5.42
C PHE A 298 -15.78 -2.72 6.28
N ALA A 299 -14.60 -3.25 6.62
CA ALA A 299 -13.59 -2.49 7.34
C ALA A 299 -13.14 -1.25 6.54
N GLU A 300 -12.92 -1.39 5.22
CA GLU A 300 -12.60 -0.27 4.34
C GLU A 300 -13.79 0.71 4.20
N PHE A 301 -15.01 0.21 4.19
CA PHE A 301 -16.22 1.03 4.17
C PHE A 301 -16.38 1.88 5.43
N VAL A 302 -16.03 1.35 6.60
CA VAL A 302 -15.99 2.11 7.86
C VAL A 302 -14.98 3.26 7.78
N ILE A 303 -13.80 3.03 7.17
CA ILE A 303 -12.84 4.11 6.91
C ILE A 303 -13.46 5.17 6.02
N ALA A 304 -14.14 4.76 4.93
CA ALA A 304 -14.74 5.68 3.98
C ALA A 304 -15.77 6.59 4.66
N ILE A 305 -16.68 6.02 5.44
CA ILE A 305 -17.69 6.79 6.21
C ILE A 305 -17.01 7.75 7.19
N TYR A 306 -16.05 7.25 7.96
CA TYR A 306 -15.33 8.06 8.95
C TYR A 306 -14.63 9.26 8.30
N ARG A 307 -13.90 9.05 7.20
CA ARG A 307 -13.20 10.11 6.48
C ARG A 307 -14.15 11.08 5.83
N LEU A 308 -15.24 10.61 5.19
CA LEU A 308 -16.27 11.47 4.61
C LEU A 308 -16.94 12.34 5.68
N TYR A 309 -17.24 11.78 6.85
CA TYR A 309 -17.78 12.55 7.97
C TYR A 309 -16.85 13.73 8.35
N TYR A 310 -15.54 13.49 8.49
CA TYR A 310 -14.60 14.55 8.81
C TYR A 310 -14.38 15.53 7.66
N CYS A 311 -14.33 15.05 6.42
CA CYS A 311 -14.26 15.92 5.24
C CYS A 311 -15.48 16.86 5.16
N ASN A 312 -16.67 16.37 5.44
CA ASN A 312 -17.89 17.19 5.49
C ASN A 312 -17.88 18.14 6.70
N ARG A 313 -17.51 17.68 7.90
CA ARG A 313 -17.41 18.49 9.12
C ARG A 313 -16.45 19.67 8.96
N TYR A 314 -15.34 19.47 8.27
CA TYR A 314 -14.36 20.54 7.99
C TYR A 314 -14.66 21.29 6.69
N LYS A 315 -15.78 21.02 6.04
CA LYS A 315 -16.22 21.63 4.77
C LYS A 315 -15.17 21.50 3.65
N LEU A 316 -14.44 20.40 3.64
CA LEU A 316 -13.43 20.10 2.61
C LEU A 316 -14.07 19.51 1.35
N ILE A 317 -15.09 18.65 1.55
CA ILE A 317 -15.91 18.06 0.50
C ILE A 317 -17.37 18.37 0.87
N MET A 318 -18.09 18.99 -0.03
CA MET A 318 -19.52 19.26 0.13
C MET A 318 -20.30 18.11 -0.51
N LEU A 319 -20.85 17.22 0.31
CA LEU A 319 -21.71 16.12 -0.15
C LEU A 319 -23.09 16.63 -0.62
N TYR A 320 -23.54 17.79 -0.12
CA TYR A 320 -24.77 18.46 -0.54
C TYR A 320 -24.41 19.83 -1.11
N GLY A 321 -24.79 20.06 -2.38
CA GLY A 321 -24.65 21.33 -3.04
C GLY A 321 -25.49 22.43 -2.35
N ARG A 322 -24.83 23.27 -1.56
CA ARG A 322 -25.23 24.66 -1.41
C ARG A 322 -24.02 25.48 -1.89
N VAL A 323 -24.25 26.12 -3.04
CA VAL A 323 -23.41 27.16 -3.62
C VAL A 323 -23.29 28.33 -2.65
#